data_2dcd27f00f5f7321eef1bf7954785305
#
_entry.id   2dcd27f00f5f7321eef1bf7954785305
#
_cell.length_a   1.000
_cell.length_b   1.000
_cell.length_c   1.000
_cell.angle_alpha   90.00
_cell.angle_beta   90.00
_cell.angle_gamma   90.00
#
_symmetry.space_group_name_H-M   'P 1'
#
loop_
_entity.id
_entity.type
_entity.pdbx_description
1 polymer ?
#
loop_
_entity_poly.entity_id
_entity_poly.type
_entity_poly.pdbx_seq_one_letter_code
_entity_poly.pdbx_strand_id
1 'polypeptide(L)'
;MRNIITIQHTQSEQHINKMIGSLGNWNLTELGIKQAHSIGKNLADEFKNKKFVIYSSDLPRAKQTAEIVSGYFNTTPVFTAALREFDLGNANGKSKEWARNNQQCSVWQGTIDWAKSVYDKPFVSAESKADVWNRISDFLNEILVQTDDIILVSHDGTLSILYALWLGIDIEMLNKCNLSGKTCGVSVLQKDNDENHIIARLNDMSYVKEKHK
;
A
#
# COMPACT_ATOMS: atom_id res chain seq x y z
N MET A 1 -6.60 20.79 -9.05
CA MET A 1 -6.59 19.90 -7.86
C MET A 1 -5.68 18.74 -8.18
N ARG A 2 -4.65 18.51 -7.37
CA ARG A 2 -3.69 17.41 -7.51
C ARG A 2 -4.31 16.12 -6.98
N ASN A 3 -4.11 15.00 -7.69
CA ASN A 3 -4.53 13.69 -7.23
C ASN A 3 -3.31 12.87 -6.79
N ILE A 4 -3.45 12.19 -5.66
CA ILE A 4 -2.57 11.10 -5.26
C ILE A 4 -3.43 9.85 -5.23
N ILE A 5 -3.19 8.95 -6.17
CA ILE A 5 -3.88 7.68 -6.26
C ILE A 5 -3.01 6.63 -5.61
N THR A 6 -3.55 5.84 -4.71
CA THR A 6 -2.85 4.70 -4.14
C THR A 6 -3.48 3.41 -4.61
N ILE A 7 -2.65 2.40 -4.85
CA ILE A 7 -3.07 1.05 -5.26
C ILE A 7 -2.41 0.07 -4.31
N GLN A 8 -3.19 -0.70 -3.57
CA GLN A 8 -2.67 -1.90 -2.93
C GLN A 8 -2.43 -2.96 -4.01
N HIS A 9 -1.21 -3.53 -4.04
CA HIS A 9 -0.85 -4.52 -5.05
C HIS A 9 -1.93 -5.60 -5.22
N THR A 10 -2.01 -6.20 -6.41
CA THR A 10 -3.03 -7.20 -6.73
C THR A 10 -2.69 -8.58 -6.17
N GLN A 11 -3.54 -9.58 -6.40
CA GLN A 11 -3.38 -10.90 -5.81
C GLN A 11 -2.00 -11.49 -6.15
N SER A 12 -1.30 -11.98 -5.13
CA SER A 12 0.02 -12.59 -5.23
C SER A 12 0.06 -13.95 -4.53
N GLU A 13 1.12 -14.72 -4.78
CA GLU A 13 1.30 -16.09 -4.28
C GLU A 13 1.10 -16.22 -2.76
N GLN A 14 1.51 -15.21 -1.98
CA GLN A 14 1.33 -15.19 -0.52
C GLN A 14 -0.14 -15.27 -0.08
N HIS A 15 -1.08 -14.82 -0.92
CA HIS A 15 -2.50 -14.89 -0.58
C HIS A 15 -3.06 -16.32 -0.65
N ILE A 16 -2.41 -17.19 -1.42
CA ILE A 16 -2.84 -18.57 -1.64
C ILE A 16 -1.97 -19.61 -0.92
N ASN A 17 -0.68 -19.33 -0.68
CA ASN A 17 0.26 -20.28 -0.07
C ASN A 17 0.33 -20.20 1.47
N LYS A 18 -0.47 -19.33 2.11
CA LYS A 18 -0.51 -19.12 3.57
C LYS A 18 0.81 -18.63 4.18
N MET A 19 1.69 -18.07 3.36
CA MET A 19 2.95 -17.49 3.81
C MET A 19 2.75 -16.03 4.22
N ILE A 20 3.73 -15.50 4.96
CA ILE A 20 3.81 -14.08 5.29
C ILE A 20 4.20 -13.30 4.04
N GLY A 21 3.52 -12.17 3.82
CA GLY A 21 3.84 -11.25 2.72
C GLY A 21 5.15 -10.51 2.98
N SER A 22 5.10 -9.59 3.90
CA SER A 22 6.24 -8.76 4.34
C SER A 22 7.24 -8.47 3.20
N LEU A 23 8.53 -8.71 3.39
CA LEU A 23 9.58 -8.54 2.37
C LEU A 23 9.75 -9.77 1.45
N GLY A 24 8.84 -10.75 1.49
CA GLY A 24 8.91 -11.95 0.66
C GLY A 24 8.82 -11.64 -0.85
N ASN A 25 9.56 -12.41 -1.65
CA ASN A 25 9.61 -12.31 -3.11
C ASN A 25 8.44 -13.05 -3.77
N TRP A 26 7.22 -12.59 -3.50
CA TRP A 26 5.99 -13.18 -4.01
C TRP A 26 5.56 -12.50 -5.31
N ASN A 27 5.43 -13.25 -6.38
CA ASN A 27 4.93 -12.77 -7.66
C ASN A 27 3.39 -12.65 -7.66
N LEU A 28 2.87 -11.95 -8.65
CA LEU A 28 1.43 -11.94 -8.91
C LEU A 28 0.98 -13.33 -9.39
N THR A 29 -0.25 -13.69 -9.02
CA THR A 29 -0.94 -14.83 -9.64
C THR A 29 -1.50 -14.42 -11.00
N GLU A 30 -1.96 -15.39 -11.80
CA GLU A 30 -2.67 -15.09 -13.05
C GLU A 30 -3.90 -14.18 -12.81
N LEU A 31 -4.62 -14.40 -11.72
CA LEU A 31 -5.71 -13.53 -11.32
C LEU A 31 -5.20 -12.13 -10.97
N GLY A 32 -4.07 -12.04 -10.26
CA GLY A 32 -3.45 -10.75 -9.92
C GLY A 32 -3.06 -9.94 -11.16
N ILE A 33 -2.54 -10.59 -12.19
CA ILE A 33 -2.21 -9.95 -13.47
C ILE A 33 -3.48 -9.37 -14.13
N LYS A 34 -4.56 -10.17 -14.21
CA LYS A 34 -5.85 -9.70 -14.74
C LYS A 34 -6.42 -8.53 -13.95
N GLN A 35 -6.31 -8.58 -12.63
CA GLN A 35 -6.73 -7.49 -11.74
C GLN A 35 -5.93 -6.20 -11.99
N ALA A 36 -4.60 -6.30 -12.15
CA ALA A 36 -3.75 -5.14 -12.45
C ALA A 36 -4.12 -4.50 -13.80
N HIS A 37 -4.39 -5.29 -14.83
CA HIS A 37 -4.89 -4.79 -16.11
C HIS A 37 -6.25 -4.08 -15.98
N SER A 38 -7.18 -4.64 -15.20
CA SER A 38 -8.48 -4.01 -14.95
C SER A 38 -8.32 -2.66 -14.25
N ILE A 39 -7.49 -2.59 -13.21
CA ILE A 39 -7.19 -1.34 -12.49
C ILE A 39 -6.59 -0.31 -13.45
N GLY A 40 -5.54 -0.67 -14.18
CA GLY A 40 -4.86 0.25 -15.10
C GLY A 40 -5.81 0.82 -16.15
N LYS A 41 -6.63 -0.03 -16.78
CA LYS A 41 -7.63 0.38 -17.76
C LYS A 41 -8.67 1.34 -17.18
N ASN A 42 -9.27 0.97 -16.04
CA ASN A 42 -10.33 1.77 -15.43
C ASN A 42 -9.82 3.11 -14.90
N LEU A 43 -8.59 3.17 -14.36
CA LEU A 43 -7.94 4.41 -13.97
C LEU A 43 -7.65 5.30 -15.19
N ALA A 44 -7.09 4.75 -16.27
CA ALA A 44 -6.82 5.51 -17.48
C ALA A 44 -8.10 6.05 -18.15
N ASP A 45 -9.20 5.30 -18.07
CA ASP A 45 -10.51 5.74 -18.55
C ASP A 45 -11.08 6.89 -17.70
N GLU A 46 -10.92 6.84 -16.39
CA GLU A 46 -11.44 7.86 -15.47
C GLU A 46 -10.59 9.13 -15.50
N PHE A 47 -9.27 8.99 -15.50
CA PHE A 47 -8.33 10.12 -15.45
C PHE A 47 -7.77 10.45 -16.83
N LYS A 48 -8.62 10.43 -17.86
CA LYS A 48 -8.24 10.82 -19.23
C LYS A 48 -7.54 12.17 -19.25
N ASN A 49 -6.48 12.27 -20.05
CA ASN A 49 -5.68 13.49 -20.21
C ASN A 49 -4.87 13.93 -18.99
N LYS A 50 -4.83 13.13 -17.92
CA LYS A 50 -3.93 13.34 -16.80
C LYS A 50 -2.59 12.63 -17.03
N LYS A 51 -1.51 13.30 -16.62
CA LYS A 51 -0.18 12.69 -16.55
C LYS A 51 0.12 12.32 -15.10
N PHE A 52 0.68 11.15 -14.90
CA PHE A 52 1.04 10.66 -13.59
C PHE A 52 2.52 10.30 -13.53
N VAL A 53 3.16 10.66 -12.41
CA VAL A 53 4.38 9.99 -11.99
C VAL A 53 3.97 8.79 -11.14
N ILE A 54 4.53 7.62 -11.43
CA ILE A 54 4.19 6.38 -10.73
C ILE A 54 5.38 5.97 -9.86
N TYR A 55 5.16 5.89 -8.57
CA TYR A 55 6.10 5.30 -7.62
C TYR A 55 5.57 3.96 -7.13
N SER A 56 6.45 3.00 -6.94
CA SER A 56 6.06 1.67 -6.45
C SER A 56 7.09 1.11 -5.47
N SER A 57 6.61 0.32 -4.53
CA SER A 57 7.46 -0.64 -3.85
C SER A 57 8.21 -1.50 -4.88
N ASP A 58 9.46 -1.80 -4.59
CA ASP A 58 10.31 -2.66 -5.41
C ASP A 58 10.09 -4.16 -5.16
N LEU A 59 9.21 -4.53 -4.21
CA LEU A 59 8.83 -5.91 -3.98
C LEU A 59 8.05 -6.46 -5.18
N PRO A 60 8.31 -7.72 -5.64
CA PRO A 60 7.84 -8.23 -6.93
C PRO A 60 6.35 -8.02 -7.19
N ARG A 61 5.48 -8.30 -6.23
CA ARG A 61 4.02 -8.16 -6.38
C ARG A 61 3.56 -6.71 -6.63
N ALA A 62 4.18 -5.74 -5.96
CA ALA A 62 3.86 -4.32 -6.18
C ALA A 62 4.52 -3.82 -7.46
N LYS A 63 5.78 -4.20 -7.70
CA LYS A 63 6.51 -3.91 -8.93
C LYS A 63 5.74 -4.36 -10.17
N GLN A 64 5.32 -5.62 -10.24
CA GLN A 64 4.56 -6.17 -11.37
C GLN A 64 3.21 -5.46 -11.52
N THR A 65 2.52 -5.14 -10.42
CA THR A 65 1.28 -4.35 -10.47
C THR A 65 1.54 -2.98 -11.10
N ALA A 66 2.59 -2.28 -10.67
CA ALA A 66 2.95 -0.96 -11.18
C ALA A 66 3.37 -0.99 -12.66
N GLU A 67 4.16 -1.99 -13.07
CA GLU A 67 4.58 -2.17 -14.47
C GLU A 67 3.38 -2.35 -15.39
N ILE A 68 2.38 -3.15 -14.99
CA ILE A 68 1.15 -3.35 -15.76
C ILE A 68 0.32 -2.06 -15.81
N VAL A 69 0.11 -1.41 -14.67
CA VAL A 69 -0.70 -0.17 -14.59
C VAL A 69 -0.03 0.95 -15.40
N SER A 70 1.29 1.10 -15.31
CA SER A 70 2.04 2.16 -16.01
C SER A 70 1.92 2.10 -17.52
N GLY A 71 1.74 0.90 -18.09
CA GLY A 71 1.51 0.72 -19.51
C GLY A 71 0.25 1.44 -20.03
N TYR A 72 -0.76 1.64 -19.19
CA TYR A 72 -1.98 2.40 -19.55
C TYR A 72 -1.79 3.93 -19.52
N PHE A 73 -0.70 4.40 -18.92
CA PHE A 73 -0.36 5.83 -18.81
C PHE A 73 0.86 6.23 -19.63
N ASN A 74 1.44 5.29 -20.39
CA ASN A 74 2.66 5.50 -21.19
C ASN A 74 3.81 6.12 -20.36
N THR A 75 4.02 5.63 -19.16
CA THR A 75 5.06 6.10 -18.24
C THR A 75 5.85 4.92 -17.66
N THR A 76 7.02 5.20 -17.10
CA THR A 76 7.86 4.20 -16.44
C THR A 76 7.79 4.41 -14.93
N PRO A 77 7.48 3.38 -14.11
CA PRO A 77 7.41 3.53 -12.68
C PRO A 77 8.81 3.67 -12.05
N VAL A 78 8.88 4.47 -11.00
CA VAL A 78 10.06 4.62 -10.14
C VAL A 78 9.90 3.66 -8.96
N PHE A 79 10.88 2.77 -8.75
CA PHE A 79 10.84 1.80 -7.66
C PHE A 79 11.61 2.31 -6.44
N THR A 80 11.02 2.14 -5.25
CA THR A 80 11.63 2.59 -4.01
C THR A 80 11.37 1.63 -2.85
N ALA A 81 12.36 1.44 -2.00
CA ALA A 81 12.22 0.72 -0.75
C ALA A 81 11.32 1.43 0.27
N ALA A 82 11.14 2.75 0.13
CA ALA A 82 10.26 3.52 1.00
C ALA A 82 8.79 3.04 0.98
N LEU A 83 8.34 2.44 -0.13
CA LEU A 83 6.98 1.91 -0.28
C LEU A 83 6.87 0.40 0.00
N ARG A 84 7.92 -0.29 0.50
CA ARG A 84 7.83 -1.70 0.90
C ARG A 84 6.82 -1.91 2.03
N GLU A 85 6.31 -3.13 2.14
CA GLU A 85 5.55 -3.57 3.31
C GLU A 85 6.43 -3.54 4.58
N PHE A 86 5.80 -3.64 5.75
CA PHE A 86 6.51 -3.80 7.01
C PHE A 86 7.54 -4.92 6.91
N ASP A 87 8.77 -4.63 7.32
CA ASP A 87 9.76 -5.66 7.57
C ASP A 87 9.39 -6.41 8.87
N LEU A 88 9.07 -7.68 8.75
CA LEU A 88 8.73 -8.52 9.89
C LEU A 88 9.96 -9.29 10.43
N GLY A 89 11.18 -8.86 10.10
CA GLY A 89 12.42 -9.38 10.64
C GLY A 89 12.55 -10.91 10.44
N ASN A 90 12.78 -11.64 11.53
CA ASN A 90 12.94 -13.10 11.47
C ASN A 90 11.68 -13.88 11.06
N ALA A 91 10.53 -13.22 10.93
CA ALA A 91 9.31 -13.81 10.39
C ALA A 91 9.25 -13.78 8.85
N ASN A 92 10.14 -13.04 8.19
CA ASN A 92 10.22 -13.03 6.73
C ASN A 92 10.43 -14.45 6.17
N GLY A 93 9.62 -14.84 5.18
CA GLY A 93 9.69 -16.17 4.58
C GLY A 93 9.11 -17.31 5.42
N LYS A 94 8.48 -17.01 6.56
CA LYS A 94 7.79 -18.00 7.39
C LYS A 94 6.30 -18.09 7.04
N SER A 95 5.65 -19.17 7.53
CA SER A 95 4.21 -19.33 7.41
C SER A 95 3.46 -18.42 8.39
N LYS A 96 2.20 -18.12 8.08
CA LYS A 96 1.30 -17.41 9.02
C LYS A 96 1.10 -18.19 10.32
N GLU A 97 1.15 -19.52 10.28
CA GLU A 97 1.08 -20.39 11.45
C GLU A 97 2.31 -20.22 12.34
N TRP A 98 3.52 -20.21 11.74
CA TRP A 98 4.76 -19.95 12.48
C TRP A 98 4.68 -18.58 13.18
N ALA A 99 4.22 -17.56 12.49
CA ALA A 99 4.10 -16.21 13.03
C ALA A 99 3.20 -16.16 14.28
N ARG A 100 2.02 -16.79 14.24
CA ARG A 100 1.10 -16.84 15.39
C ARG A 100 1.75 -17.43 16.65
N ASN A 101 2.64 -18.41 16.46
CA ASN A 101 3.29 -19.12 17.57
C ASN A 101 4.57 -18.44 18.07
N ASN A 102 5.13 -17.49 17.33
CA ASN A 102 6.44 -16.90 17.59
C ASN A 102 6.43 -15.36 17.71
N GLN A 103 5.28 -14.72 17.64
CA GLN A 103 5.17 -13.27 17.80
C GLN A 103 5.47 -12.81 19.23
N GLN A 104 6.16 -11.69 19.37
CA GLN A 104 6.49 -11.08 20.65
C GLN A 104 5.34 -10.22 21.20
N CYS A 105 4.48 -9.73 20.31
CA CYS A 105 3.26 -9.03 20.62
C CYS A 105 2.17 -9.43 19.62
N SER A 106 0.91 -9.29 20.01
CA SER A 106 -0.27 -9.87 19.33
C SER A 106 -0.57 -9.14 18.02
N VAL A 107 0.07 -9.53 16.92
CA VAL A 107 -0.11 -8.92 15.58
C VAL A 107 -1.10 -9.69 14.70
N TRP A 108 -1.31 -10.99 14.99
CA TRP A 108 -1.93 -11.90 14.01
C TRP A 108 -3.23 -12.55 14.47
N GLN A 109 -3.86 -12.06 15.52
CA GLN A 109 -5.11 -12.67 16.01
C GLN A 109 -6.38 -12.21 15.29
N GLY A 110 -6.26 -11.54 14.14
CA GLY A 110 -7.43 -11.09 13.36
C GLY A 110 -8.17 -9.91 13.98
N THR A 111 -7.76 -9.47 15.14
CA THR A 111 -8.14 -8.22 15.80
C THR A 111 -6.93 -7.30 15.82
N ILE A 112 -7.17 -6.01 15.79
CA ILE A 112 -6.20 -4.92 15.77
C ILE A 112 -5.47 -4.83 17.13
N ASP A 113 -4.93 -5.93 17.59
CA ASP A 113 -4.08 -5.94 18.78
C ASP A 113 -2.61 -5.90 18.35
N TRP A 114 -2.34 -4.91 17.49
CA TRP A 114 -1.00 -4.44 17.31
C TRP A 114 -0.57 -3.92 18.65
N ALA A 115 0.32 -4.65 19.34
CA ALA A 115 1.12 -4.05 20.35
C ALA A 115 0.44 -2.91 21.15
N LYS A 116 0.64 -2.81 22.35
CA LYS A 116 0.11 -1.71 23.18
C LYS A 116 0.67 -0.36 22.75
N SER A 117 1.71 -0.34 21.90
CA SER A 117 2.39 0.85 21.45
C SER A 117 2.80 0.77 19.98
N VAL A 118 2.72 1.91 19.25
CA VAL A 118 3.23 2.05 17.89
C VAL A 118 4.73 1.79 17.75
N TYR A 119 5.46 1.76 18.87
CA TYR A 119 6.90 1.47 18.93
C TYR A 119 7.21 -0.02 19.11
N ASP A 120 6.21 -0.85 19.41
CA ASP A 120 6.42 -2.28 19.60
C ASP A 120 6.76 -2.98 18.27
N LYS A 121 7.67 -3.96 18.36
CA LYS A 121 8.08 -4.78 17.22
C LYS A 121 7.52 -6.20 17.39
N PRO A 122 6.76 -6.70 16.42
CA PRO A 122 6.10 -8.00 16.55
C PRO A 122 7.06 -9.19 16.56
N PHE A 123 8.23 -9.02 15.95
CA PHE A 123 9.24 -10.07 15.83
C PHE A 123 10.64 -9.47 16.02
N VAL A 124 11.63 -10.34 16.24
CA VAL A 124 13.02 -9.91 16.31
C VAL A 124 13.44 -9.26 15.02
N SER A 125 14.05 -8.09 15.10
CA SER A 125 14.49 -7.26 13.96
C SER A 125 13.37 -6.77 13.04
N ALA A 126 12.10 -6.81 13.48
CA ALA A 126 10.99 -6.25 12.71
C ALA A 126 10.95 -4.72 12.80
N GLU A 127 10.27 -4.09 11.84
CA GLU A 127 9.81 -2.70 11.96
C GLU A 127 8.64 -2.59 12.95
N SER A 128 8.60 -1.49 13.68
CA SER A 128 7.42 -0.99 14.38
C SER A 128 6.57 -0.12 13.44
N LYS A 129 5.36 0.27 13.86
CA LYS A 129 4.59 1.28 13.13
C LYS A 129 5.34 2.62 13.04
N ALA A 130 6.08 2.99 14.08
CA ALA A 130 6.87 4.22 14.10
C ALA A 130 8.03 4.18 13.09
N ASP A 131 8.69 3.05 12.90
CA ASP A 131 9.73 2.90 11.89
C ASP A 131 9.16 3.14 10.48
N VAL A 132 8.00 2.53 10.17
CA VAL A 132 7.33 2.73 8.88
C VAL A 132 6.80 4.15 8.72
N TRP A 133 6.27 4.75 9.79
CA TRP A 133 5.83 6.14 9.81
C TRP A 133 6.95 7.09 9.38
N ASN A 134 8.12 6.96 9.98
CA ASN A 134 9.27 7.81 9.65
C ASN A 134 9.67 7.63 8.18
N ARG A 135 9.79 6.39 7.72
CA ARG A 135 10.15 6.06 6.33
C ARG A 135 9.17 6.65 5.31
N ILE A 136 7.86 6.59 5.60
CA ILE A 136 6.83 7.13 4.71
C ILE A 136 6.75 8.65 4.80
N SER A 137 6.96 9.23 5.99
CA SER A 137 7.00 10.69 6.17
C SER A 137 8.12 11.32 5.33
N ASP A 138 9.32 10.78 5.39
CA ASP A 138 10.46 11.26 4.61
C ASP A 138 10.17 11.16 3.11
N PHE A 139 9.64 10.03 2.66
CA PHE A 139 9.27 9.81 1.26
C PHE A 139 8.17 10.77 0.79
N LEU A 140 7.12 10.98 1.57
CA LEU A 140 6.06 11.94 1.22
C LEU A 140 6.60 13.37 1.14
N ASN A 141 7.45 13.78 2.07
CA ASN A 141 8.08 15.10 2.05
C ASN A 141 8.90 15.31 0.76
N GLU A 142 9.59 14.28 0.28
CA GLU A 142 10.35 14.34 -0.97
C GLU A 142 9.44 14.49 -2.20
N ILE A 143 8.39 13.66 -2.33
CA ILE A 143 7.57 13.63 -3.54
C ILE A 143 6.50 14.73 -3.58
N LEU A 144 6.06 15.24 -2.44
CA LEU A 144 4.98 16.25 -2.39
C LEU A 144 5.44 17.66 -2.80
N VAL A 145 6.73 17.91 -2.93
CA VAL A 145 7.25 19.17 -3.50
C VAL A 145 7.01 19.26 -5.02
N GLN A 146 6.80 18.13 -5.69
CA GLN A 146 6.46 18.08 -7.11
C GLN A 146 4.99 18.46 -7.31
N THR A 147 4.66 18.93 -8.52
CA THR A 147 3.29 19.41 -8.85
C THR A 147 2.45 18.39 -9.60
N ASP A 148 3.05 17.29 -10.07
CA ASP A 148 2.37 16.28 -10.88
C ASP A 148 1.35 15.47 -10.08
N ASP A 149 0.35 14.93 -10.76
CA ASP A 149 -0.51 13.88 -10.22
C ASP A 149 0.34 12.61 -9.99
N ILE A 150 0.08 11.87 -8.93
CA ILE A 150 0.91 10.73 -8.50
C ILE A 150 0.07 9.46 -8.37
N ILE A 151 0.63 8.33 -8.81
CA ILE A 151 0.14 6.99 -8.45
C ILE A 151 1.19 6.32 -7.56
N LEU A 152 0.77 5.77 -6.43
CA LEU A 152 1.60 5.02 -5.49
C LEU A 152 1.12 3.56 -5.46
N VAL A 153 1.99 2.61 -5.76
CA VAL A 153 1.68 1.17 -5.65
C VAL A 153 2.44 0.59 -4.47
N SER A 154 1.70 0.09 -3.48
CA SER A 154 2.29 -0.36 -2.21
C SER A 154 1.48 -1.51 -1.59
N HIS A 155 1.48 -1.62 -0.28
CA HIS A 155 0.97 -2.72 0.54
C HIS A 155 0.02 -2.19 1.61
N ASP A 156 -0.81 -3.06 2.17
CA ASP A 156 -1.87 -2.69 3.12
C ASP A 156 -1.35 -1.92 4.34
N GLY A 157 -0.38 -2.49 5.04
CA GLY A 157 0.15 -1.87 6.27
C GLY A 157 0.80 -0.52 5.99
N THR A 158 1.62 -0.44 4.96
CA THR A 158 2.29 0.81 4.55
C THR A 158 1.30 1.87 4.08
N LEU A 159 0.27 1.51 3.30
CA LEU A 159 -0.77 2.44 2.87
C LEU A 159 -1.61 2.95 4.04
N SER A 160 -1.88 2.11 5.04
CA SER A 160 -2.58 2.54 6.27
C SER A 160 -1.81 3.66 7.00
N ILE A 161 -0.49 3.53 7.11
CA ILE A 161 0.38 4.57 7.67
C ILE A 161 0.35 5.84 6.80
N LEU A 162 0.45 5.68 5.48
CA LEU A 162 0.39 6.79 4.53
C LEU A 162 -0.90 7.59 4.64
N TYR A 163 -2.05 6.91 4.79
CA TYR A 163 -3.33 7.59 4.96
C TYR A 163 -3.41 8.39 6.26
N ALA A 164 -2.86 7.84 7.35
CA ALA A 164 -2.80 8.54 8.62
C ALA A 164 -1.92 9.81 8.53
N LEU A 165 -0.74 9.70 7.90
CA LEU A 165 0.14 10.84 7.61
C LEU A 165 -0.56 11.89 6.74
N TRP A 166 -1.23 11.46 5.68
CA TRP A 166 -1.96 12.36 4.79
C TRP A 166 -3.04 13.16 5.52
N LEU A 167 -3.79 12.52 6.42
CA LEU A 167 -4.85 13.17 7.20
C LEU A 167 -4.33 13.99 8.39
N GLY A 168 -3.02 13.99 8.67
CA GLY A 168 -2.44 14.64 9.85
C GLY A 168 -2.88 14.00 11.17
N ILE A 169 -3.21 12.71 11.15
CA ILE A 169 -3.56 11.94 12.36
C ILE A 169 -2.28 11.76 13.18
N ASP A 170 -2.38 11.96 14.49
CA ASP A 170 -1.28 11.67 15.41
C ASP A 170 -0.93 10.17 15.37
N ILE A 171 0.36 9.86 15.33
CA ILE A 171 0.84 8.47 15.28
C ILE A 171 0.27 7.60 16.41
N GLU A 172 0.10 8.15 17.62
CA GLU A 172 -0.44 7.45 18.77
C GLU A 172 -1.89 6.97 18.55
N MET A 173 -2.64 7.60 17.64
CA MET A 173 -3.97 7.13 17.28
C MET A 173 -3.96 5.79 16.58
N LEU A 174 -2.84 5.42 15.95
CA LEU A 174 -2.66 4.09 15.33
C LEU A 174 -2.58 2.94 16.35
N ASN A 175 -2.56 3.24 17.65
CA ASN A 175 -2.80 2.26 18.71
C ASN A 175 -4.29 1.85 18.80
N LYS A 176 -5.19 2.66 18.24
CA LYS A 176 -6.65 2.50 18.37
C LYS A 176 -7.37 2.33 17.05
N CYS A 177 -6.75 2.72 15.94
CA CYS A 177 -7.35 2.64 14.61
C CYS A 177 -6.39 2.10 13.56
N ASN A 178 -6.96 1.64 12.44
CA ASN A 178 -6.23 1.19 11.27
C ASN A 178 -7.04 1.56 10.02
N LEU A 179 -6.37 2.09 9.01
CA LEU A 179 -6.97 2.43 7.71
C LEU A 179 -6.70 1.34 6.67
N SER A 180 -6.76 0.07 7.12
CA SER A 180 -6.50 -1.10 6.31
C SER A 180 -7.49 -1.22 5.14
N GLY A 181 -6.99 -1.72 4.03
CA GLY A 181 -7.72 -1.95 2.81
C GLY A 181 -7.83 -3.42 2.43
N LYS A 182 -8.11 -3.64 1.16
CA LYS A 182 -8.13 -4.96 0.52
C LYS A 182 -7.16 -4.97 -0.64
N THR A 183 -6.56 -6.11 -0.89
CA THR A 183 -5.82 -6.37 -2.13
C THR A 183 -6.59 -5.84 -3.34
N CYS A 184 -5.94 -5.10 -4.22
CA CYS A 184 -6.53 -4.38 -5.35
C CYS A 184 -7.30 -3.09 -5.00
N GLY A 185 -7.40 -2.70 -3.74
CA GLY A 185 -8.05 -1.46 -3.34
C GLY A 185 -7.36 -0.24 -3.92
N VAL A 186 -8.14 0.66 -4.47
CA VAL A 186 -7.68 1.95 -4.99
C VAL A 186 -8.21 3.06 -4.10
N SER A 187 -7.34 3.99 -3.69
CA SER A 187 -7.78 5.15 -2.94
C SER A 187 -7.38 6.43 -3.68
N VAL A 188 -8.14 7.50 -3.48
CA VAL A 188 -7.91 8.81 -4.10
C VAL A 188 -7.79 9.85 -3.00
N LEU A 189 -6.61 10.42 -2.89
CA LEU A 189 -6.25 11.48 -1.94
C LEU A 189 -6.19 12.80 -2.70
N GLN A 190 -6.72 13.86 -2.11
CA GLN A 190 -6.81 15.18 -2.72
C GLN A 190 -6.67 16.26 -1.65
N LYS A 191 -6.39 17.48 -2.08
CA LYS A 191 -6.63 18.65 -1.26
C LYS A 191 -7.94 19.30 -1.72
N ASP A 192 -8.73 19.78 -0.76
CA ASP A 192 -9.92 20.57 -1.08
C ASP A 192 -9.56 22.03 -1.46
N ASN A 193 -10.55 22.88 -1.64
CA ASN A 193 -10.33 24.28 -2.04
C ASN A 193 -9.67 25.13 -0.93
N ASP A 194 -9.73 24.68 0.31
CA ASP A 194 -9.14 25.32 1.49
C ASP A 194 -7.79 24.67 1.87
N GLU A 195 -7.20 23.88 0.94
CA GLU A 195 -5.94 23.14 1.10
C GLU A 195 -5.98 22.03 2.19
N ASN A 196 -7.19 21.65 2.69
CA ASN A 196 -7.30 20.54 3.60
C ASN A 196 -7.06 19.20 2.89
N HIS A 197 -6.37 18.30 3.56
CA HIS A 197 -6.15 16.95 3.07
C HIS A 197 -7.39 16.08 3.25
N ILE A 198 -7.88 15.50 2.17
CA ILE A 198 -9.04 14.61 2.18
C ILE A 198 -8.72 13.25 1.52
N ILE A 199 -9.44 12.23 1.91
CA ILE A 199 -9.51 10.96 1.20
C ILE A 199 -10.86 10.91 0.49
N ALA A 200 -10.89 11.26 -0.79
CA ALA A 200 -12.09 11.29 -1.59
C ALA A 200 -12.68 9.89 -1.82
N ARG A 201 -11.81 8.88 -1.90
CA ARG A 201 -12.17 7.45 -1.93
C ARG A 201 -11.15 6.65 -1.15
N LEU A 202 -11.60 5.69 -0.36
CA LEU A 202 -10.74 4.78 0.39
C LEU A 202 -11.06 3.35 -0.01
N ASN A 203 -10.03 2.61 -0.47
CA ASN A 203 -10.10 1.19 -0.78
C ASN A 203 -11.27 0.82 -1.72
N ASP A 204 -11.43 1.58 -2.79
CA ASP A 204 -12.45 1.36 -3.82
C ASP A 204 -12.10 0.12 -4.66
N MET A 205 -12.98 -0.89 -4.61
CA MET A 205 -12.84 -2.15 -5.33
C MET A 205 -13.52 -2.14 -6.71
N SER A 206 -14.14 -1.04 -7.11
CA SER A 206 -14.85 -0.96 -8.40
C SER A 206 -13.90 -1.03 -9.60
N TYR A 207 -12.63 -0.68 -9.40
CA TYR A 207 -11.60 -0.71 -10.44
C TYR A 207 -11.19 -2.12 -10.90
N VAL A 208 -11.44 -3.16 -10.09
CA VAL A 208 -11.19 -4.57 -10.48
C VAL A 208 -12.38 -5.21 -11.17
N LYS A 209 -13.53 -4.56 -11.21
CA LYS A 209 -14.72 -5.06 -11.91
C LYS A 209 -14.64 -4.67 -13.38
N GLU A 210 -14.95 -5.61 -14.27
CA GLU A 210 -15.21 -5.25 -15.66
C GLU A 210 -16.45 -4.35 -15.69
N LYS A 211 -16.28 -3.14 -16.22
CA LYS A 211 -17.43 -2.27 -16.50
C LYS A 211 -18.17 -2.90 -17.70
N HIS A 212 -19.26 -3.59 -17.42
CA HIS A 212 -20.18 -3.96 -18.50
C HIS A 212 -20.69 -2.67 -19.13
N LYS A 213 -20.43 -2.55 -20.45
CA LYS A 213 -20.95 -1.46 -21.27
C LYS A 213 -22.43 -1.66 -21.52
#